data_ed2b64105144fb01bfb226b5e1c101f8
#
_entry.id   ed2b64105144fb01bfb226b5e1c101f8
#
_cell.length_a   1.000
_cell.length_b   1.000
_cell.length_c   1.000
_cell.angle_alpha   90.00
_cell.angle_beta   90.00
_cell.angle_gamma   90.00
#
_symmetry.space_group_name_H-M   'P 1'
#
loop_
_entity.id
_entity.type
_entity.pdbx_description
1 polymer ?
#
loop_
_entity_poly.entity_id
_entity_poly.type
_entity_poly.pdbx_seq_one_letter_code
_entity_poly.pdbx_strand_id
1 'polypeptide(L)'
;MPRNPPKHEDRVTDPRPPRSVSFTKDPAYWQALGEFVEIFASAENVLFNYLFLCANIPVISARALLSGLHVDQMIKLIRRVWIVTPEADPRDKLNEALVQFEIINNTRNSMIHNVYF
;
A
#
# COMPACT_ATOMS: atom_id res chain seq x y z
N MET A 1 -39.64 0.20 -29.94
CA MET A 1 -39.04 0.47 -29.75
C MET A 1 -37.99 0.20 -29.47
N PRO A 2 -37.39 0.13 -29.55
CA PRO A 2 -36.49 -0.27 -29.14
C PRO A 2 -35.49 0.28 -28.80
N ARG A 3 -35.04 0.49 -28.60
CA ARG A 3 -34.33 0.92 -28.28
C ARG A 3 -33.46 0.88 -27.51
N ASN A 4 -32.82 0.79 -26.88
CA ASN A 4 -32.01 0.70 -26.00
C ASN A 4 -30.69 0.33 -26.28
N PRO A 5 -30.24 -0.32 -27.13
CA PRO A 5 -28.88 -0.72 -27.48
C PRO A 5 -27.88 0.39 -27.52
N PRO A 6 -28.21 1.55 -27.88
CA PRO A 6 -27.20 2.62 -27.88
C PRO A 6 -26.54 2.84 -26.58
N LYS A 7 -27.27 2.65 -25.52
CA LYS A 7 -26.65 2.85 -24.24
C LYS A 7 -25.56 1.85 -23.96
N HIS A 8 -25.79 0.65 -24.41
CA HIS A 8 -24.81 -0.35 -24.23
C HIS A 8 -23.58 -0.03 -24.97
N GLU A 9 -23.70 0.42 -26.17
CA GLU A 9 -22.56 0.78 -26.96
C GLU A 9 -21.81 1.95 -26.36
N ASP A 10 -22.50 2.85 -25.76
CA ASP A 10 -21.84 3.97 -25.14
C ASP A 10 -20.90 3.52 -24.06
N ARG A 11 -21.27 2.51 -23.31
CA ARG A 11 -20.38 2.00 -22.28
C ARG A 11 -19.22 1.26 -22.86
N VAL A 12 -19.46 0.56 -23.94
CA VAL A 12 -18.39 -0.18 -24.59
C VAL A 12 -17.36 0.77 -25.17
N THR A 13 -17.80 1.90 -25.63
CA THR A 13 -16.92 2.85 -26.24
C THR A 13 -16.39 3.86 -25.23
N ASP A 14 -16.16 3.42 -24.01
CA ASP A 14 -15.59 4.24 -22.99
C ASP A 14 -14.33 4.90 -23.52
N PRO A 15 -14.24 6.22 -23.43
CA PRO A 15 -13.10 6.93 -24.01
C PRO A 15 -11.81 6.75 -23.27
N ARG A 16 -11.82 6.07 -22.16
CA ARG A 16 -10.56 5.88 -21.45
C ARG A 16 -9.57 5.14 -22.33
N PRO A 17 -8.32 5.56 -22.37
CA PRO A 17 -7.33 4.89 -23.18
C PRO A 17 -7.09 3.48 -22.65
N PRO A 18 -6.78 2.56 -23.53
CA PRO A 18 -6.47 1.20 -23.13
C PRO A 18 -5.11 1.18 -22.43
N ARG A 19 -5.14 1.36 -21.14
CA ARG A 19 -3.91 1.46 -20.36
C ARG A 19 -3.00 0.26 -20.50
N SER A 20 -3.60 -0.90 -20.58
CA SER A 20 -2.82 -2.12 -20.67
C SER A 20 -1.96 -2.14 -21.93
N VAL A 21 -2.41 -1.52 -22.99
CA VAL A 21 -1.67 -1.52 -24.23
C VAL A 21 -0.37 -0.74 -24.08
N SER A 22 -0.43 0.42 -23.46
CA SER A 22 0.76 1.24 -23.26
C SER A 22 1.77 0.54 -22.38
N PHE A 23 1.28 0.04 -21.25
CA PHE A 23 2.19 -0.51 -20.25
C PHE A 23 2.85 -1.78 -20.71
N THR A 24 2.12 -2.63 -21.41
CA THR A 24 2.67 -3.92 -21.81
C THR A 24 3.79 -3.80 -22.83
N LYS A 25 3.94 -2.64 -23.44
CA LYS A 25 4.97 -2.44 -24.45
C LYS A 25 6.22 -1.75 -23.92
N ASP A 26 6.25 -1.45 -22.65
CA ASP A 26 7.39 -0.73 -22.08
C ASP A 26 8.08 -1.60 -21.02
N PRO A 27 9.14 -2.30 -21.41
CA PRO A 27 9.87 -3.12 -20.43
C PRO A 27 10.43 -2.31 -19.28
N ALA A 28 10.83 -1.09 -19.53
CA ALA A 28 11.38 -0.26 -18.46
C ALA A 28 10.34 0.03 -17.40
N TYR A 29 9.09 0.22 -17.80
CA TYR A 29 8.01 0.43 -16.85
C TYR A 29 7.84 -0.79 -15.96
N TRP A 30 7.82 -1.97 -16.54
CA TRP A 30 7.61 -3.20 -15.78
C TRP A 30 8.78 -3.49 -14.86
N GLN A 31 9.99 -3.16 -15.29
CA GLN A 31 11.16 -3.32 -14.44
C GLN A 31 11.08 -2.38 -13.25
N ALA A 32 10.75 -1.13 -13.49
CA ALA A 32 10.63 -0.14 -12.42
C ALA A 32 9.53 -0.53 -11.44
N LEU A 33 8.40 -1.00 -11.96
CA LEU A 33 7.29 -1.43 -11.11
C LEU A 33 7.70 -2.63 -10.26
N GLY A 34 8.40 -3.59 -10.85
CA GLY A 34 8.86 -4.76 -10.12
C GLY A 34 9.82 -4.38 -9.00
N GLU A 35 10.74 -3.48 -9.27
CA GLU A 35 11.66 -2.98 -8.26
C GLU A 35 10.93 -2.25 -7.15
N PHE A 36 9.95 -1.44 -7.51
CA PHE A 36 9.15 -0.73 -6.52
C PHE A 36 8.41 -1.71 -5.61
N VAL A 37 7.78 -2.73 -6.19
CA VAL A 37 7.04 -3.73 -5.42
C VAL A 37 7.96 -4.46 -4.45
N GLU A 38 9.16 -4.79 -4.91
CA GLU A 38 10.11 -5.50 -4.07
C GLU A 38 10.58 -4.64 -2.90
N ILE A 39 10.93 -3.39 -3.19
CA ILE A 39 11.36 -2.46 -2.14
C ILE A 39 10.23 -2.19 -1.17
N PHE A 40 9.02 -2.03 -1.68
CA PHE A 40 7.86 -1.78 -0.83
C PHE A 40 7.60 -2.97 0.09
N ALA A 41 7.70 -4.19 -0.42
CA ALA A 41 7.50 -5.38 0.39
C ALA A 41 8.54 -5.48 1.50
N SER A 42 9.79 -5.11 1.20
CA SER A 42 10.84 -5.09 2.21
C SER A 42 10.54 -4.06 3.30
N ALA A 43 10.06 -2.90 2.89
CA ALA A 43 9.70 -1.84 3.83
C ALA A 43 8.52 -2.25 4.70
N GLU A 44 7.53 -2.93 4.13
CA GLU A 44 6.41 -3.45 4.90
C GLU A 44 6.89 -4.42 5.97
N ASN A 45 7.86 -5.26 5.62
CA ASN A 45 8.40 -6.21 6.57
C ASN A 45 9.12 -5.52 7.72
N VAL A 46 9.88 -4.48 7.41
CA VAL A 46 10.54 -3.68 8.45
C VAL A 46 9.51 -3.03 9.36
N LEU A 47 8.44 -2.51 8.78
CA LEU A 47 7.38 -1.88 9.54
C LEU A 47 6.69 -2.88 10.47
N PHE A 48 6.43 -4.07 9.97
CA PHE A 48 5.84 -5.13 10.78
C PHE A 48 6.75 -5.50 11.94
N ASN A 49 8.04 -5.66 11.66
CA ASN A 49 9.01 -5.99 12.71
C ASN A 49 9.07 -4.89 13.76
N TYR A 50 9.03 -3.63 13.34
CA TYR A 50 9.05 -2.53 14.27
C TYR A 50 7.79 -2.54 15.14
N LEU A 51 6.65 -2.86 14.56
CA LEU A 51 5.40 -2.91 15.31
C LEU A 51 5.47 -3.91 16.46
N PHE A 52 5.91 -5.14 16.20
CA PHE A 52 5.91 -6.10 17.29
C PHE A 52 7.03 -5.83 18.29
N LEU A 53 8.12 -5.22 17.88
CA LEU A 53 9.14 -4.79 18.82
C LEU A 53 8.61 -3.70 19.75
N CYS A 54 7.92 -2.71 19.19
CA CYS A 54 7.29 -1.66 19.95
C CYS A 54 6.29 -2.19 20.94
N ALA A 55 5.47 -3.13 20.49
CA ALA A 55 4.41 -3.71 21.32
C ALA A 55 4.94 -4.76 22.28
N ASN A 56 6.22 -5.10 22.16
CA ASN A 56 6.86 -6.11 23.01
C ASN A 56 6.14 -7.45 22.92
N ILE A 57 5.84 -7.86 21.70
CA ILE A 57 5.17 -9.13 21.43
C ILE A 57 6.17 -10.10 20.83
N PRO A 58 6.20 -11.35 21.31
CA PRO A 58 7.08 -12.35 20.70
C PRO A 58 6.75 -12.58 19.23
N VAL A 59 7.76 -12.91 18.45
CA VAL A 59 7.63 -13.04 16.99
C VAL A 59 6.51 -14.02 16.62
N ILE A 60 6.45 -15.15 17.30
CA ILE A 60 5.45 -16.17 16.97
C ILE A 60 4.04 -15.63 17.21
N SER A 61 3.85 -14.97 18.34
CA SER A 61 2.55 -14.38 18.67
C SER A 61 2.20 -13.25 17.71
N ALA A 62 3.19 -12.45 17.34
CA ALA A 62 2.97 -11.36 16.40
C ALA A 62 2.51 -11.89 15.05
N ARG A 63 3.13 -12.96 14.57
CA ARG A 63 2.74 -13.53 13.29
C ARG A 63 1.32 -14.10 13.36
N ALA A 64 0.96 -14.69 14.49
CA ALA A 64 -0.37 -15.26 14.63
C ALA A 64 -1.46 -14.20 14.72
N LEU A 65 -1.17 -13.11 15.42
CA LEU A 65 -2.18 -12.10 15.70
C LEU A 65 -2.20 -10.96 14.67
N LEU A 66 -1.05 -10.64 14.11
CA LEU A 66 -0.90 -9.42 13.31
C LEU A 66 -0.62 -9.69 11.83
N SER A 67 -0.55 -10.95 11.42
CA SER A 67 -0.32 -11.22 10.01
C SER A 67 -1.54 -10.79 9.21
N GLY A 68 -1.29 -10.31 8.00
CA GLY A 68 -2.38 -9.82 7.16
C GLY A 68 -2.73 -8.37 7.37
N LEU A 69 -2.04 -7.69 8.27
CA LEU A 69 -2.27 -6.26 8.44
C LEU A 69 -1.74 -5.48 7.25
N HIS A 70 -2.48 -4.46 6.88
CA HIS A 70 -2.06 -3.52 5.85
C HIS A 70 -1.21 -2.42 6.47
N VAL A 71 -0.49 -1.70 5.63
CA VAL A 71 0.43 -0.66 6.08
C VAL A 71 -0.26 0.38 6.96
N ASP A 72 -1.41 0.87 6.53
CA ASP A 72 -2.12 1.89 7.30
C ASP A 72 -2.55 1.38 8.66
N GLN A 73 -2.92 0.11 8.75
CA GLN A 73 -3.29 -0.49 10.01
C GLN A 73 -2.09 -0.63 10.93
N MET A 74 -0.94 -1.04 10.38
CA MET A 74 0.28 -1.15 11.16
C MET A 74 0.71 0.19 11.73
N ILE A 75 0.62 1.23 10.91
CA ILE A 75 0.99 2.58 11.36
C ILE A 75 0.08 3.05 12.48
N LYS A 76 -1.21 2.78 12.35
CA LYS A 76 -2.15 3.15 13.42
C LYS A 76 -1.83 2.44 14.71
N LEU A 77 -1.50 1.16 14.63
CA LEU A 77 -1.16 0.39 15.82
C LEU A 77 0.13 0.88 16.46
N ILE A 78 1.12 1.22 15.65
CA ILE A 78 2.37 1.77 16.17
C ILE A 78 2.09 3.04 16.96
N ARG A 79 1.28 3.93 16.40
CA ARG A 79 0.95 5.18 17.07
C ARG A 79 0.18 4.96 18.36
N ARG A 80 -0.68 3.95 18.40
CA ARG A 80 -1.39 3.60 19.63
C ARG A 80 -0.44 3.08 20.70
N VAL A 81 0.51 2.25 20.30
CA VAL A 81 1.51 1.75 21.24
C VAL A 81 2.33 2.91 21.80
N TRP A 82 2.67 3.87 20.96
CA TRP A 82 3.41 5.04 21.40
C TRP A 82 2.66 5.84 22.48
N ILE A 83 1.33 5.90 22.35
CA ILE A 83 0.53 6.65 23.33
C ILE A 83 0.61 6.01 24.72
N VAL A 84 0.57 4.69 24.78
CA VAL A 84 0.55 3.98 26.04
C VAL A 84 1.94 3.64 26.57
N THR A 85 2.97 3.89 25.78
CA THR A 85 4.34 3.58 26.16
C THR A 85 5.14 4.88 26.20
N PRO A 86 5.26 5.50 27.35
CA PRO A 86 6.01 6.75 27.46
C PRO A 86 7.49 6.46 27.32
N GLU A 87 8.02 6.71 26.16
CA GLU A 87 9.42 6.47 25.87
C GLU A 87 10.12 7.76 25.55
N ALA A 88 11.41 7.78 25.84
CA ALA A 88 12.22 8.94 25.53
C ALA A 88 12.78 8.89 24.11
N ASP A 89 12.39 7.94 23.33
CA ASP A 89 12.95 7.78 22.01
C ASP A 89 12.65 8.94 21.10
N PRO A 90 13.51 9.20 20.12
CA PRO A 90 13.28 10.30 19.17
C PRO A 90 12.17 9.92 18.18
N ARG A 91 10.95 9.93 18.67
CA ARG A 91 9.80 9.52 17.86
C ARG A 91 9.47 10.50 16.76
N ASP A 92 9.98 11.71 16.83
CA ASP A 92 9.73 12.69 15.80
C ASP A 92 10.22 12.21 14.44
N LYS A 93 11.44 11.69 14.40
CA LYS A 93 11.99 11.17 13.16
C LYS A 93 11.26 9.92 12.70
N LEU A 94 10.90 9.08 13.65
CA LEU A 94 10.14 7.88 13.33
C LEU A 94 8.77 8.24 12.77
N ASN A 95 8.14 9.24 13.34
CA ASN A 95 6.83 9.68 12.85
C ASN A 95 6.94 10.29 11.47
N GLU A 96 8.00 11.04 11.18
CA GLU A 96 8.24 11.53 9.83
C GLU A 96 8.36 10.37 8.84
N ALA A 97 9.07 9.32 9.24
CA ALA A 97 9.20 8.15 8.37
C ALA A 97 7.85 7.48 8.16
N LEU A 98 7.03 7.39 9.19
CA LEU A 98 5.69 6.82 9.05
C LEU A 98 4.81 7.64 8.12
N VAL A 99 4.91 8.97 8.22
CA VAL A 99 4.15 9.86 7.33
C VAL A 99 4.58 9.63 5.88
N GLN A 100 5.89 9.52 5.65
CA GLN A 100 6.38 9.25 4.30
C GLN A 100 5.89 7.90 3.81
N PHE A 101 5.87 6.91 4.67
CA PHE A 101 5.38 5.59 4.31
C PHE A 101 3.90 5.64 3.95
N GLU A 102 3.12 6.43 4.68
CA GLU A 102 1.70 6.60 4.36
C GLU A 102 1.51 7.18 2.96
N ILE A 103 2.31 8.18 2.62
CA ILE A 103 2.25 8.79 1.30
C ILE A 103 2.58 7.77 0.21
N ILE A 104 3.64 7.02 0.43
CA ILE A 104 4.06 6.00 -0.53
C ILE A 104 3.00 4.92 -0.66
N ASN A 105 2.41 4.52 0.45
CA ASN A 105 1.36 3.51 0.44
C ASN A 105 0.13 3.97 -0.33
N ASN A 106 -0.25 5.23 -0.15
CA ASN A 106 -1.38 5.79 -0.89
C ASN A 106 -1.08 5.84 -2.37
N THR A 107 0.15 6.18 -2.74
CA THR A 107 0.56 6.19 -4.13
C THR A 107 0.51 4.79 -4.72
N ARG A 108 1.01 3.80 -3.97
CA ARG A 108 0.98 2.42 -4.42
C ARG A 108 -0.45 1.94 -4.64
N ASN A 109 -1.33 2.24 -3.71
CA ASN A 109 -2.73 1.84 -3.82
C ASN A 109 -3.38 2.49 -5.03
N SER A 110 -3.06 3.74 -5.27
CA SER A 110 -3.58 4.47 -6.42
C SER A 110 -3.08 3.87 -7.73
N MET A 111 -1.80 3.51 -7.77
CA MET A 111 -1.22 2.89 -8.95
C MET A 111 -1.86 1.55 -9.25
N ILE A 112 -2.03 0.73 -8.24
CA ILE A 112 -2.65 -0.58 -8.41
C ILE A 112 -4.10 -0.42 -8.87
N HIS A 113 -4.82 0.50 -8.23
CA HIS A 113 -6.20 0.74 -8.58
C HIS A 113 -6.32 1.18 -10.05
N ASN A 114 -5.46 2.08 -10.48
CA ASN A 114 -5.51 2.58 -11.84
C ASN A 114 -5.12 1.54 -12.87
N VAL A 115 -4.28 0.59 -12.51
CA VAL A 115 -3.86 -0.44 -13.43
C VAL A 115 -4.96 -1.50 -13.62
N TYR A 116 -5.64 -1.84 -12.54
CA TYR A 116 -6.60 -2.95 -12.58
C TYR A 116 -8.05 -2.49 -12.66
N PHE A 117 -8.31 -1.26 -12.45
CA PHE A 117 -9.65 -0.72 -12.51
C PHE A 117 -9.71 0.54 -13.35
#